data_89da3a903ea70db6d89b85c6871f5c6e
#
_entry.id   89da3a903ea70db6d89b85c6871f5c6e
#
_cell.length_a   1.000
_cell.length_b   1.000
_cell.length_c   1.000
_cell.angle_alpha   90.00
_cell.angle_beta   90.00
_cell.angle_gamma   90.00
#
_symmetry.space_group_name_H-M   'P 1'
#
loop_
_entity.id
_entity.type
_entity.pdbx_description
1 polymer ?
#
loop_
_entity_poly.entity_id
_entity_poly.type
_entity_poly.pdbx_seq_one_letter_code
_entity_poly.pdbx_strand_id
1 'polypeptide(L)'
;MKVVCVDACIRSRAFGIDIALRNRFELFEEMKVPYELWVSEADTDIYANASSRQLVLDSYKALGIDRSKVRFLGIELAGRSLQEFAEEELEPEDWLMMERLDIPENILLRREQDFHVARVLHQDHMIALGQELNKKVMGWLDQDVLDSLILVGEGQEAYLPQKMRDKALFIPTTYAEQVVQYPRERVFDSKDIHLVTVSRLSEEKNVLLLLKIMALLKFKGHRQFTLDIYGDGPDMDMLQDVVQLNDLEDIVHFKGYQSQVPYQAYDAYISTSLSEAFATSLYEALVNGLPLIGLDVRYANQAYIKHGENGWLIPQNDANQYIAHLEQFSQFGEKEWRGFSVRSKELANRYHKELLVNLWEKVFKLSKIGD
;
A
#
# COMPACT_ATOMS: atom_id res chain seq x y z
N MET A 1 23.32 11.50 10.66
CA MET A 1 22.49 10.44 10.05
C MET A 1 21.48 11.08 9.10
N LYS A 2 21.50 10.68 7.86
CA LYS A 2 20.55 11.02 6.78
C LYS A 2 19.95 9.74 6.24
N VAL A 3 18.70 9.78 5.76
CA VAL A 3 18.06 8.63 5.12
C VAL A 3 17.87 8.93 3.65
N VAL A 4 18.39 8.08 2.79
CA VAL A 4 18.20 8.15 1.34
C VAL A 4 17.31 7.00 0.89
N CYS A 5 16.14 7.33 0.37
CA CYS A 5 15.24 6.34 -0.26
C CYS A 5 15.54 6.25 -1.75
N VAL A 6 15.82 5.04 -2.23
CA VAL A 6 15.98 4.76 -3.66
C VAL A 6 14.71 4.14 -4.20
N ASP A 7 14.05 4.84 -5.12
CA ASP A 7 12.79 4.40 -5.74
C ASP A 7 12.85 4.49 -7.26
N ALA A 8 11.97 3.74 -7.93
CA ALA A 8 11.72 3.91 -9.36
C ALA A 8 10.77 5.10 -9.57
N CYS A 9 10.85 5.72 -10.75
CA CYS A 9 10.09 6.91 -11.10
C CYS A 9 8.55 6.74 -10.99
N ILE A 10 7.88 7.77 -10.49
CA ILE A 10 6.41 7.91 -10.58
C ILE A 10 6.02 8.34 -11.99
N ARG A 11 5.25 7.52 -12.69
CA ARG A 11 4.94 7.75 -14.12
C ARG A 11 3.80 8.73 -14.40
N SER A 12 2.84 8.98 -13.51
CA SER A 12 1.75 9.96 -13.73
C SER A 12 0.73 10.05 -12.60
N ARG A 13 0.59 9.04 -11.74
CA ARG A 13 -0.37 9.00 -10.63
C ARG A 13 0.26 8.27 -9.45
N ALA A 14 0.04 8.81 -8.25
CA ALA A 14 0.53 8.19 -7.03
C ALA A 14 -0.17 6.85 -6.77
N PHE A 15 0.61 5.81 -6.51
CA PHE A 15 0.14 4.51 -6.06
C PHE A 15 0.54 4.28 -4.59
N GLY A 16 0.18 3.14 -4.04
CA GLY A 16 0.37 2.83 -2.62
C GLY A 16 1.81 3.03 -2.12
N ILE A 17 2.84 2.74 -2.93
CA ILE A 17 4.25 2.95 -2.56
C ILE A 17 4.57 4.44 -2.47
N ASP A 18 4.08 5.25 -3.40
CA ASP A 18 4.33 6.69 -3.42
C ASP A 18 3.66 7.39 -2.22
N ILE A 19 2.47 6.93 -1.84
CA ILE A 19 1.79 7.37 -0.61
C ILE A 19 2.57 6.94 0.63
N ALA A 20 3.11 5.72 0.64
CA ALA A 20 3.94 5.22 1.74
C ALA A 20 5.22 6.05 1.91
N LEU A 21 5.87 6.45 0.81
CA LEU A 21 7.03 7.34 0.82
C LEU A 21 6.68 8.72 1.36
N ARG A 22 5.60 9.35 0.87
CA ARG A 22 5.12 10.62 1.38
C ARG A 22 4.89 10.56 2.89
N ASN A 23 4.13 9.58 3.35
CA ASN A 23 3.78 9.41 4.76
C ASN A 23 5.03 9.24 5.64
N ARG A 24 6.03 8.52 5.13
CA ARG A 24 7.31 8.34 5.81
C ARG A 24 8.11 9.64 5.87
N PHE A 25 8.17 10.39 4.79
CA PHE A 25 8.90 11.65 4.76
C PHE A 25 8.26 12.71 5.66
N GLU A 26 6.92 12.79 5.72
CA GLU A 26 6.21 13.62 6.71
C GLU A 26 6.63 13.23 8.15
N LEU A 27 6.69 11.94 8.44
CA LEU A 27 7.13 11.46 9.76
C LEU A 27 8.61 11.79 10.03
N PHE A 28 9.50 11.64 9.03
CA PHE A 28 10.93 11.99 9.17
C PHE A 28 11.13 13.48 9.39
N GLU A 29 10.35 14.36 8.78
CA GLU A 29 10.38 15.80 9.06
C GLU A 29 10.04 16.09 10.53
N GLU A 30 9.01 15.46 11.07
CA GLU A 30 8.64 15.60 12.46
C GLU A 30 9.70 15.04 13.43
N MET A 31 10.32 13.92 13.08
CA MET A 31 11.45 13.31 13.81
C MET A 31 12.76 14.12 13.64
N LYS A 32 12.79 15.13 12.78
CA LYS A 32 13.98 15.89 12.38
C LYS A 32 15.09 15.00 11.78
N VAL A 33 14.70 13.95 11.07
CA VAL A 33 15.61 13.07 10.32
C VAL A 33 15.75 13.65 8.91
N PRO A 34 16.94 14.09 8.49
CA PRO A 34 17.17 14.51 7.11
C PRO A 34 16.92 13.35 6.14
N TYR A 35 16.28 13.63 5.00
CA TYR A 35 16.04 12.61 3.98
C TYR A 35 16.25 13.15 2.57
N GLU A 36 16.53 12.23 1.66
CA GLU A 36 16.56 12.46 0.21
C GLU A 36 15.82 11.32 -0.52
N LEU A 37 15.34 11.61 -1.72
CA LEU A 37 14.77 10.64 -2.64
C LEU A 37 15.66 10.55 -3.87
N TRP A 38 16.30 9.41 -4.08
CA TRP A 38 17.07 9.11 -5.28
C TRP A 38 16.20 8.30 -6.23
N VAL A 39 15.91 8.87 -7.40
CA VAL A 39 15.04 8.28 -8.40
C VAL A 39 15.86 7.47 -9.38
N SER A 40 15.66 6.16 -9.39
CA SER A 40 16.27 5.24 -10.35
C SER A 40 15.54 5.31 -11.70
N GLU A 41 16.29 5.44 -12.77
CA GLU A 41 15.77 5.49 -14.13
C GLU A 41 15.73 4.08 -14.74
N ALA A 42 14.59 3.40 -14.63
CA ALA A 42 14.37 2.12 -15.32
C ALA A 42 13.94 2.30 -16.79
N ASP A 43 13.53 3.51 -17.19
CA ASP A 43 12.94 3.81 -18.52
C ASP A 43 13.68 4.98 -19.18
N THR A 44 14.62 4.66 -20.05
CA THR A 44 15.50 5.62 -20.74
C THR A 44 14.74 6.66 -21.58
N ASP A 45 13.53 6.36 -22.05
CA ASP A 45 12.75 7.25 -22.92
C ASP A 45 12.10 8.43 -22.19
N ILE A 46 11.77 8.27 -20.90
CA ILE A 46 11.13 9.32 -20.10
C ILE A 46 12.15 10.41 -19.71
N TYR A 47 13.43 10.06 -19.57
CA TYR A 47 14.48 10.93 -19.04
C TYR A 47 15.37 11.59 -20.09
N ALA A 48 15.19 11.21 -21.35
CA ALA A 48 15.94 11.80 -22.45
C ALA A 48 15.71 13.32 -22.60
N ASN A 49 14.62 13.87 -22.02
CA ASN A 49 14.33 15.29 -22.11
C ASN A 49 13.91 15.95 -20.79
N ALA A 50 14.15 17.27 -20.68
CA ALA A 50 13.87 18.07 -19.50
C ALA A 50 12.36 18.13 -19.15
N SER A 51 11.46 18.00 -20.13
CA SER A 51 10.02 18.06 -19.94
C SER A 51 9.51 16.82 -19.16
N SER A 52 10.06 15.65 -19.42
CA SER A 52 9.70 14.41 -18.72
C SER A 52 10.17 14.45 -17.26
N ARG A 53 11.37 14.98 -16.99
CA ARG A 53 11.84 15.20 -15.61
C ARG A 53 10.95 16.19 -14.85
N GLN A 54 10.47 17.24 -15.53
CA GLN A 54 9.57 18.19 -14.90
C GLN A 54 8.24 17.55 -14.52
N LEU A 55 7.66 16.67 -15.36
CA LEU A 55 6.44 15.91 -15.02
C LEU A 55 6.61 15.04 -13.76
N VAL A 56 7.77 14.39 -13.64
CA VAL A 56 8.10 13.59 -12.45
C VAL A 56 8.20 14.47 -11.20
N LEU A 57 8.89 15.59 -11.30
CA LEU A 57 9.00 16.54 -10.19
C LEU A 57 7.64 17.13 -9.79
N ASP A 58 6.77 17.40 -10.76
CA ASP A 58 5.42 17.89 -10.51
C ASP A 58 4.57 16.81 -9.81
N SER A 59 4.76 15.52 -10.14
CA SER A 59 4.12 14.41 -9.46
C SER A 59 4.59 14.30 -7.99
N TYR A 60 5.88 14.39 -7.72
CA TYR A 60 6.40 14.41 -6.34
C TYR A 60 5.94 15.64 -5.56
N LYS A 61 5.90 16.81 -6.21
CA LYS A 61 5.35 18.03 -5.60
C LYS A 61 3.87 17.87 -5.25
N ALA A 62 3.08 17.22 -6.11
CA ALA A 62 1.67 16.93 -5.82
C ALA A 62 1.49 15.99 -4.61
N LEU A 63 2.51 15.18 -4.29
CA LEU A 63 2.59 14.35 -3.09
C LEU A 63 3.15 15.11 -1.86
N GLY A 64 3.52 16.39 -2.00
CA GLY A 64 4.13 17.17 -0.92
C GLY A 64 5.64 16.95 -0.74
N ILE A 65 6.31 16.22 -1.65
CA ILE A 65 7.75 16.00 -1.58
C ILE A 65 8.48 17.19 -2.19
N ASP A 66 9.38 17.81 -1.40
CA ASP A 66 10.16 18.97 -1.84
C ASP A 66 11.13 18.58 -2.96
N ARG A 67 11.12 19.36 -4.06
CA ARG A 67 12.01 19.17 -5.20
C ARG A 67 13.49 19.14 -4.80
N SER A 68 13.91 19.93 -3.82
CA SER A 68 15.29 19.98 -3.36
C SER A 68 15.80 18.67 -2.74
N LYS A 69 14.86 17.79 -2.38
CA LYS A 69 15.11 16.45 -1.83
C LYS A 69 15.21 15.36 -2.89
N VAL A 70 14.91 15.67 -4.17
CA VAL A 70 14.84 14.68 -5.25
C VAL A 70 16.07 14.74 -6.14
N ARG A 71 16.79 13.62 -6.27
CA ARG A 71 17.94 13.45 -7.16
C ARG A 71 17.67 12.37 -8.21
N PHE A 72 18.09 12.58 -9.44
CA PHE A 72 17.90 11.64 -10.55
C PHE A 72 19.19 10.84 -10.80
N LEU A 73 19.18 9.57 -10.43
CA LEU A 73 20.37 8.69 -10.47
C LEU A 73 20.94 8.52 -11.90
N GLY A 74 20.13 8.46 -12.94
CA GLY A 74 20.63 8.33 -14.32
C GLY A 74 21.53 9.48 -14.78
N ILE A 75 21.36 10.68 -14.17
CA ILE A 75 22.23 11.83 -14.41
C ILE A 75 23.44 11.80 -13.48
N GLU A 76 23.20 11.52 -12.20
CA GLU A 76 24.21 11.60 -11.14
C GLU A 76 25.23 10.47 -11.20
N LEU A 77 24.80 9.25 -11.59
CA LEU A 77 25.71 8.11 -11.64
C LEU A 77 26.79 8.25 -12.71
N ALA A 78 26.47 8.87 -13.85
CA ALA A 78 27.45 9.10 -14.94
C ALA A 78 28.28 7.86 -15.31
N GLY A 79 27.67 6.65 -15.25
CA GLY A 79 28.30 5.37 -15.54
C GLY A 79 28.92 4.65 -14.32
N ARG A 80 28.87 5.25 -13.13
CA ARG A 80 29.28 4.62 -11.86
C ARG A 80 28.18 3.64 -11.35
N SER A 81 28.52 2.72 -10.48
CA SER A 81 27.56 1.93 -9.73
C SER A 81 26.85 2.77 -8.65
N LEU A 82 25.69 2.33 -8.18
CA LEU A 82 25.04 2.99 -7.04
C LEU A 82 25.94 2.94 -5.78
N GLN A 83 26.67 1.87 -5.59
CA GLN A 83 27.58 1.74 -4.45
C GLN A 83 28.66 2.83 -4.48
N GLU A 84 29.40 2.96 -5.60
CA GLU A 84 30.44 4.00 -5.73
C GLU A 84 29.86 5.40 -5.51
N PHE A 85 28.68 5.68 -6.01
CA PHE A 85 28.00 6.96 -5.80
C PHE A 85 27.58 7.15 -4.34
N ALA A 86 27.02 6.11 -3.71
CA ALA A 86 26.60 6.17 -2.32
C ALA A 86 27.80 6.30 -1.35
N GLU A 87 28.92 5.64 -1.61
CA GLU A 87 30.17 5.77 -0.84
C GLU A 87 30.75 7.20 -0.88
N GLU A 88 30.49 7.96 -1.97
CA GLU A 88 30.90 9.37 -2.08
C GLU A 88 29.93 10.33 -1.35
N GLU A 89 28.65 9.98 -1.25
CA GLU A 89 27.55 10.87 -0.82
C GLU A 89 27.04 10.60 0.60
N LEU A 90 27.31 9.41 1.15
CA LEU A 90 26.81 8.98 2.45
C LEU A 90 27.93 8.84 3.47
N GLU A 91 27.60 9.26 4.68
CA GLU A 91 28.46 9.07 5.86
C GLU A 91 28.15 7.71 6.52
N PRO A 92 29.05 7.16 7.38
CA PRO A 92 28.87 5.85 8.00
C PRO A 92 27.54 5.65 8.77
N GLU A 93 26.99 6.72 9.34
CA GLU A 93 25.72 6.66 10.06
C GLU A 93 24.49 6.86 9.18
N ASP A 94 24.66 7.06 7.86
CA ASP A 94 23.55 7.29 6.93
C ASP A 94 22.92 5.98 6.47
N TRP A 95 21.66 6.06 6.00
CA TRP A 95 20.89 4.92 5.56
C TRP A 95 20.54 5.02 4.08
N LEU A 96 20.79 3.94 3.34
CA LEU A 96 20.30 3.73 1.99
C LEU A 96 19.11 2.75 2.02
N MET A 97 17.90 3.22 1.72
CA MET A 97 16.67 2.43 1.72
C MET A 97 16.23 2.09 0.30
N MET A 98 16.15 0.82 -0.01
CA MET A 98 15.74 0.31 -1.31
C MET A 98 14.23 0.02 -1.30
N GLU A 99 13.43 0.83 -2.03
CA GLU A 99 11.96 0.80 -1.97
C GLU A 99 11.32 -0.20 -2.95
N ARG A 100 11.87 -0.35 -4.16
CA ARG A 100 11.33 -1.26 -5.18
C ARG A 100 12.28 -2.40 -5.49
N LEU A 101 11.71 -3.47 -6.04
CA LEU A 101 12.43 -4.71 -6.32
C LEU A 101 13.11 -4.71 -7.69
N ASP A 102 12.59 -3.92 -8.61
CA ASP A 102 13.00 -3.79 -10.02
C ASP A 102 14.13 -2.78 -10.23
N ILE A 103 14.94 -2.58 -9.21
CA ILE A 103 16.14 -1.76 -9.31
C ILE A 103 17.11 -2.42 -10.29
N PRO A 104 17.67 -1.66 -11.26
CA PRO A 104 18.51 -2.19 -12.33
C PRO A 104 19.67 -3.08 -11.84
N GLU A 105 20.06 -4.06 -12.66
CA GLU A 105 21.12 -5.03 -12.31
C GLU A 105 22.52 -4.43 -12.07
N ASN A 106 22.75 -3.21 -12.55
CA ASN A 106 23.99 -2.46 -12.34
C ASN A 106 24.11 -1.85 -10.94
N ILE A 107 23.10 -2.00 -10.09
CA ILE A 107 23.12 -1.60 -8.68
C ILE A 107 23.66 -2.79 -7.87
N LEU A 108 24.98 -2.92 -7.83
CA LEU A 108 25.65 -3.91 -7.00
C LEU A 108 26.05 -3.24 -5.69
N LEU A 109 25.41 -3.65 -4.59
CA LEU A 109 25.88 -3.37 -3.25
C LEU A 109 26.82 -4.49 -2.81
N ARG A 110 27.90 -4.15 -2.11
CA ARG A 110 28.89 -5.08 -1.59
C ARG A 110 29.01 -4.93 -0.07
N ARG A 111 29.55 -5.94 0.59
CA ARG A 111 29.74 -5.96 2.06
C ARG A 111 30.64 -4.86 2.62
N GLU A 112 31.49 -4.26 1.81
CA GLU A 112 32.55 -3.31 2.24
C GLU A 112 32.05 -1.85 2.30
N GLN A 113 30.73 -1.63 2.29
CA GLN A 113 30.15 -0.29 2.42
C GLN A 113 30.23 0.23 3.86
N ASP A 114 30.50 1.51 4.01
CA ASP A 114 30.59 2.17 5.33
C ASP A 114 29.23 2.75 5.81
N PHE A 115 28.17 2.67 5.02
CA PHE A 115 26.82 3.16 5.36
C PHE A 115 25.84 1.99 5.54
N HIS A 116 24.69 2.26 6.17
CA HIS A 116 23.67 1.26 6.43
C HIS A 116 22.73 1.04 5.25
N VAL A 117 22.31 -0.19 5.03
CA VAL A 117 21.36 -0.56 3.96
C VAL A 117 20.13 -1.22 4.51
N ALA A 118 18.96 -0.69 4.12
CA ALA A 118 17.67 -1.32 4.37
C ALA A 118 16.93 -1.66 3.08
N ARG A 119 16.17 -2.73 3.11
CA ARG A 119 15.23 -3.10 2.05
C ARG A 119 13.81 -2.99 2.54
N VAL A 120 12.91 -2.36 1.76
CA VAL A 120 11.48 -2.29 2.07
C VAL A 120 10.71 -3.27 1.17
N LEU A 121 9.89 -4.13 1.77
CA LEU A 121 9.03 -5.09 1.06
C LEU A 121 7.58 -4.59 1.04
N HIS A 122 7.22 -3.86 -0.01
CA HIS A 122 5.89 -3.26 -0.19
C HIS A 122 4.81 -4.24 -0.67
N GLN A 123 5.18 -5.43 -1.11
CA GLN A 123 4.27 -6.41 -1.70
C GLN A 123 4.24 -7.71 -0.89
N ASP A 124 3.24 -8.56 -1.17
CA ASP A 124 3.28 -9.94 -0.72
C ASP A 124 4.49 -10.64 -1.37
N HIS A 125 5.55 -10.81 -0.59
CA HIS A 125 6.81 -11.37 -1.05
C HIS A 125 6.67 -12.82 -1.56
N MET A 126 5.64 -13.55 -1.11
CA MET A 126 5.37 -14.92 -1.58
C MET A 126 4.83 -14.95 -3.01
N ILE A 127 4.23 -13.84 -3.47
CA ILE A 127 3.71 -13.70 -4.83
C ILE A 127 4.69 -12.90 -5.70
N ALA A 128 5.15 -11.75 -5.18
CA ALA A 128 6.02 -10.83 -5.91
C ALA A 128 7.45 -11.35 -6.07
N LEU A 129 7.94 -12.11 -5.08
CA LEU A 129 9.25 -12.73 -5.12
C LEU A 129 9.18 -14.07 -5.85
N GLY A 130 8.92 -14.10 -7.14
CA GLY A 130 9.23 -15.29 -7.95
C GLY A 130 10.64 -15.81 -7.61
N GLN A 131 10.96 -17.04 -7.93
CA GLN A 131 12.20 -17.69 -7.47
C GLN A 131 13.50 -16.90 -7.70
N GLU A 132 13.54 -16.02 -8.72
CA GLU A 132 14.73 -15.21 -9.02
C GLU A 132 14.93 -14.03 -8.07
N LEU A 133 13.84 -13.41 -7.61
CA LEU A 133 13.93 -12.28 -6.69
C LEU A 133 14.26 -12.72 -5.27
N ASN A 134 13.76 -13.89 -4.85
CA ASN A 134 14.21 -14.55 -3.63
C ASN A 134 15.74 -14.79 -3.65
N LYS A 135 16.30 -15.17 -4.80
CA LYS A 135 17.75 -15.35 -4.95
C LYS A 135 18.51 -14.02 -4.80
N LYS A 136 18.03 -12.91 -5.37
CA LYS A 136 18.71 -11.60 -5.23
C LYS A 136 18.69 -11.10 -3.78
N VAL A 137 17.53 -11.11 -3.12
CA VAL A 137 17.41 -10.69 -1.71
C VAL A 137 18.21 -11.63 -0.79
N MET A 138 18.16 -12.93 -1.05
CA MET A 138 18.99 -13.90 -0.33
C MET A 138 20.48 -13.68 -0.60
N GLY A 139 20.86 -13.33 -1.83
CA GLY A 139 22.24 -13.00 -2.17
C GLY A 139 22.76 -11.79 -1.39
N TRP A 140 21.97 -10.76 -1.21
CA TRP A 140 22.35 -9.59 -0.39
C TRP A 140 22.47 -9.92 1.09
N LEU A 141 21.58 -10.78 1.60
CA LEU A 141 21.67 -11.27 2.98
C LEU A 141 22.87 -12.22 3.19
N ASP A 142 23.19 -13.05 2.18
CA ASP A 142 24.33 -13.95 2.23
C ASP A 142 25.66 -13.20 2.17
N GLN A 143 25.69 -12.07 1.49
CA GLN A 143 26.85 -11.17 1.45
C GLN A 143 26.89 -10.16 2.61
N ASP A 144 25.91 -10.25 3.52
CA ASP A 144 25.77 -9.35 4.69
C ASP A 144 25.64 -7.85 4.32
N VAL A 145 25.02 -7.59 3.16
CA VAL A 145 24.82 -6.23 2.62
C VAL A 145 23.67 -5.50 3.33
N LEU A 146 22.66 -6.25 3.80
CA LEU A 146 21.48 -5.66 4.44
C LEU A 146 21.62 -5.62 5.95
N ASP A 147 21.47 -4.43 6.52
CA ASP A 147 21.35 -4.23 7.98
C ASP A 147 19.92 -4.44 8.47
N SER A 148 18.93 -4.06 7.67
CA SER A 148 17.52 -4.18 8.04
C SER A 148 16.62 -4.54 6.86
N LEU A 149 15.58 -5.32 7.14
CA LEU A 149 14.50 -5.66 6.23
C LEU A 149 13.18 -5.09 6.76
N ILE A 150 12.66 -4.07 6.10
CA ILE A 150 11.41 -3.43 6.49
C ILE A 150 10.25 -4.13 5.83
N LEU A 151 9.36 -4.69 6.62
CA LEU A 151 8.11 -5.33 6.19
C LEU A 151 6.95 -4.37 6.36
N VAL A 152 6.08 -4.25 5.38
CA VAL A 152 4.91 -3.38 5.49
C VAL A 152 3.62 -4.14 5.81
N GLY A 153 3.60 -5.47 5.63
CA GLY A 153 2.49 -6.33 5.98
C GLY A 153 2.66 -6.97 7.36
N GLU A 154 1.68 -6.82 8.24
CA GLU A 154 1.67 -7.47 9.54
C GLU A 154 1.67 -9.00 9.37
N GLY A 155 2.62 -9.69 9.98
CA GLY A 155 2.77 -11.14 9.87
C GLY A 155 3.61 -11.63 8.70
N GLN A 156 4.17 -10.75 7.87
CA GLN A 156 5.06 -11.16 6.77
C GLN A 156 6.28 -11.96 7.26
N GLU A 157 6.78 -11.63 8.45
CA GLU A 157 7.94 -12.32 9.04
C GLU A 157 7.74 -13.82 9.22
N ALA A 158 6.52 -14.27 9.43
CA ALA A 158 6.22 -15.71 9.60
C ALA A 158 6.56 -16.56 8.37
N TYR A 159 6.58 -15.95 7.19
CA TYR A 159 6.84 -16.60 5.91
C TYR A 159 8.27 -16.39 5.39
N LEU A 160 9.10 -15.69 6.16
CA LEU A 160 10.50 -15.45 5.80
C LEU A 160 11.41 -16.59 6.30
N PRO A 161 12.47 -16.93 5.56
CA PRO A 161 13.58 -17.73 6.09
C PRO A 161 14.16 -17.11 7.37
N GLN A 162 14.68 -17.93 8.29
CA GLN A 162 15.19 -17.48 9.58
C GLN A 162 16.19 -16.31 9.46
N LYS A 163 17.14 -16.43 8.54
CA LYS A 163 18.18 -15.41 8.30
C LYS A 163 17.61 -14.03 7.93
N MET A 164 16.50 -14.02 7.17
CA MET A 164 15.78 -12.78 6.84
C MET A 164 14.96 -12.27 8.02
N ARG A 165 14.37 -13.19 8.78
CA ARG A 165 13.55 -12.86 9.95
C ARG A 165 14.34 -12.15 11.02
N ASP A 166 15.59 -12.52 11.22
CA ASP A 166 16.48 -11.92 12.23
C ASP A 166 16.77 -10.44 11.95
N LYS A 167 16.69 -10.00 10.69
CA LYS A 167 16.87 -8.61 10.26
C LYS A 167 15.54 -7.89 9.97
N ALA A 168 14.40 -8.59 10.08
CA ALA A 168 13.10 -8.08 9.68
C ALA A 168 12.43 -7.26 10.78
N LEU A 169 11.85 -6.12 10.40
CA LEU A 169 11.02 -5.30 11.27
C LEU A 169 9.75 -4.89 10.52
N PHE A 170 8.58 -5.17 11.09
CA PHE A 170 7.31 -4.67 10.57
C PHE A 170 7.15 -3.18 10.90
N ILE A 171 6.96 -2.34 9.88
CA ILE A 171 6.66 -0.93 10.02
C ILE A 171 5.48 -0.58 9.09
N PRO A 172 4.34 -0.19 9.63
CA PRO A 172 3.19 0.27 8.86
C PRO A 172 3.55 1.43 7.91
N THR A 173 2.94 1.50 6.75
CA THR A 173 3.21 2.60 5.78
C THR A 173 2.45 3.88 6.11
N THR A 174 1.45 3.82 6.98
CA THR A 174 0.67 4.96 7.48
C THR A 174 0.10 4.65 8.87
N TYR A 175 -0.37 5.67 9.56
CA TYR A 175 -0.96 5.60 10.89
C TYR A 175 -2.26 6.43 10.94
N ALA A 176 -3.06 6.20 11.97
CA ALA A 176 -4.43 6.71 12.02
C ALA A 176 -4.53 8.23 11.87
N GLU A 177 -3.58 8.99 12.45
CA GLU A 177 -3.57 10.45 12.42
C GLU A 177 -3.23 11.04 11.03
N GLN A 178 -2.60 10.26 10.13
CA GLN A 178 -2.36 10.67 8.74
C GLN A 178 -3.58 10.52 7.83
N VAL A 179 -4.57 9.74 8.25
CA VAL A 179 -5.77 9.50 7.45
C VAL A 179 -6.80 10.58 7.75
N VAL A 180 -7.32 11.20 6.69
CA VAL A 180 -8.43 12.16 6.83
C VAL A 180 -9.65 11.42 7.36
N GLN A 181 -10.15 11.86 8.52
CA GLN A 181 -11.33 11.30 9.15
C GLN A 181 -12.51 12.24 8.95
N TYR A 182 -13.62 11.69 8.52
CA TYR A 182 -14.84 12.43 8.31
C TYR A 182 -15.88 12.00 9.35
N PRO A 183 -16.62 12.96 9.96
CA PRO A 183 -17.77 12.61 10.79
C PRO A 183 -18.81 11.92 9.92
N ARG A 184 -19.28 10.77 10.39
CA ARG A 184 -20.29 10.01 9.66
C ARG A 184 -21.69 10.28 10.23
N GLU A 185 -22.59 10.63 9.34
CA GLU A 185 -24.03 10.65 9.57
C GLU A 185 -24.70 9.60 8.67
N ARG A 186 -24.74 8.34 9.11
CA ARG A 186 -25.54 7.33 8.42
C ARG A 186 -27.02 7.52 8.77
N VAL A 187 -27.84 7.60 7.75
CA VAL A 187 -29.29 7.53 7.89
C VAL A 187 -29.72 6.07 7.83
N PHE A 188 -30.16 5.51 8.94
CA PHE A 188 -30.60 4.10 9.04
C PHE A 188 -32.06 3.89 8.59
N ASP A 189 -32.74 4.95 8.15
CA ASP A 189 -34.11 4.87 7.64
C ASP A 189 -34.19 4.41 6.17
N SER A 190 -33.07 4.47 5.44
CA SER A 190 -32.95 3.95 4.08
C SER A 190 -32.59 2.47 4.10
N LYS A 191 -33.19 1.72 3.19
CA LYS A 191 -32.79 0.34 2.89
C LYS A 191 -31.60 0.27 1.95
N ASP A 192 -31.19 1.40 1.36
CA ASP A 192 -30.09 1.47 0.41
C ASP A 192 -28.76 1.27 1.12
N ILE A 193 -27.87 0.51 0.49
CA ILE A 193 -26.56 0.15 0.99
C ILE A 193 -25.51 0.59 -0.02
N HIS A 194 -24.71 1.55 0.38
CA HIS A 194 -23.65 2.12 -0.44
C HIS A 194 -22.32 1.45 -0.13
N LEU A 195 -21.82 0.66 -1.06
CA LEU A 195 -20.54 -0.02 -0.97
C LEU A 195 -19.45 0.80 -1.67
N VAL A 196 -18.24 0.66 -1.21
CA VAL A 196 -17.06 1.30 -1.83
C VAL A 196 -15.90 0.31 -1.96
N THR A 197 -15.19 0.41 -3.07
CA THR A 197 -13.85 -0.16 -3.23
C THR A 197 -12.91 0.90 -3.80
N VAL A 198 -11.66 0.90 -3.36
CA VAL A 198 -10.64 1.85 -3.78
C VAL A 198 -9.36 1.10 -4.09
N SER A 199 -8.99 1.02 -5.36
CA SER A 199 -7.80 0.27 -5.78
C SER A 199 -7.33 0.68 -7.17
N ARG A 200 -6.11 0.28 -7.53
CA ARG A 200 -5.71 0.19 -8.93
C ARG A 200 -6.59 -0.84 -9.63
N LEU A 201 -7.06 -0.53 -10.84
CA LEU A 201 -7.86 -1.47 -11.63
C LEU A 201 -6.94 -2.39 -12.42
N SER A 202 -6.56 -3.50 -11.82
CA SER A 202 -5.60 -4.47 -12.34
C SER A 202 -5.94 -5.89 -11.86
N GLU A 203 -5.42 -6.89 -12.54
CA GLU A 203 -5.73 -8.31 -12.30
C GLU A 203 -5.62 -8.70 -10.82
N GLU A 204 -4.56 -8.26 -10.13
CA GLU A 204 -4.34 -8.59 -8.71
C GLU A 204 -5.41 -8.01 -7.77
N LYS A 205 -6.10 -6.93 -8.17
CA LYS A 205 -7.21 -6.35 -7.40
C LYS A 205 -8.55 -7.02 -7.67
N ASN A 206 -8.64 -7.78 -8.77
CA ASN A 206 -9.73 -8.69 -9.11
C ASN A 206 -11.13 -8.04 -9.00
N VAL A 207 -11.23 -6.77 -9.44
CA VAL A 207 -12.50 -6.01 -9.42
C VAL A 207 -13.59 -6.71 -10.25
N LEU A 208 -13.20 -7.50 -11.25
CA LEU A 208 -14.12 -8.33 -12.01
C LEU A 208 -14.98 -9.24 -11.12
N LEU A 209 -14.42 -9.77 -10.03
CA LEU A 209 -15.21 -10.58 -9.09
C LEU A 209 -16.28 -9.74 -8.37
N LEU A 210 -15.99 -8.48 -8.01
CA LEU A 210 -17.00 -7.57 -7.44
C LEU A 210 -18.14 -7.34 -8.41
N LEU A 211 -17.85 -7.11 -9.70
CA LEU A 211 -18.89 -6.95 -10.72
C LEU A 211 -19.77 -8.20 -10.85
N LYS A 212 -19.18 -9.39 -10.82
CA LYS A 212 -19.92 -10.66 -10.81
C LYS A 212 -20.81 -10.80 -9.57
N ILE A 213 -20.32 -10.39 -8.40
CA ILE A 213 -21.12 -10.39 -7.16
C ILE A 213 -22.29 -9.41 -7.27
N MET A 214 -22.07 -8.19 -7.78
CA MET A 214 -23.14 -7.21 -7.99
C MET A 214 -24.20 -7.70 -8.99
N ALA A 215 -23.76 -8.33 -10.08
CA ALA A 215 -24.68 -8.94 -11.05
C ALA A 215 -25.56 -10.05 -10.42
N LEU A 216 -24.95 -10.90 -9.59
CA LEU A 216 -25.69 -11.97 -8.90
C LEU A 216 -26.66 -11.40 -7.84
N LEU A 217 -26.27 -10.36 -7.09
CA LEU A 217 -27.17 -9.67 -6.17
C LEU A 217 -28.37 -9.06 -6.91
N LYS A 218 -28.13 -8.36 -8.02
CA LYS A 218 -29.18 -7.80 -8.87
C LYS A 218 -30.12 -8.88 -9.42
N PHE A 219 -29.55 -9.99 -9.91
CA PHE A 219 -30.32 -11.13 -10.41
C PHE A 219 -31.23 -11.77 -9.33
N LYS A 220 -30.74 -11.85 -8.08
CA LYS A 220 -31.49 -12.31 -6.91
C LYS A 220 -32.52 -11.29 -6.41
N GLY A 221 -32.61 -10.11 -6.99
CA GLY A 221 -33.57 -9.06 -6.62
C GLY A 221 -33.09 -8.11 -5.52
N HIS A 222 -31.84 -8.19 -5.09
CA HIS A 222 -31.24 -7.29 -4.09
C HIS A 222 -30.80 -5.97 -4.72
N ARG A 223 -31.77 -5.10 -5.06
CA ARG A 223 -31.52 -3.81 -5.73
C ARG A 223 -31.08 -2.69 -4.79
N GLN A 224 -31.06 -2.93 -3.49
CA GLN A 224 -30.63 -1.95 -2.47
C GLN A 224 -29.12 -1.72 -2.43
N PHE A 225 -28.32 -2.56 -3.09
CA PHE A 225 -26.87 -2.39 -3.11
C PHE A 225 -26.43 -1.51 -4.27
N THR A 226 -25.60 -0.53 -3.97
CA THR A 226 -24.82 0.22 -4.98
C THR A 226 -23.33 0.08 -4.68
N LEU A 227 -22.49 0.17 -5.71
CA LEU A 227 -21.04 0.07 -5.59
C LEU A 227 -20.36 1.23 -6.33
N ASP A 228 -19.63 2.03 -5.59
CA ASP A 228 -18.72 3.02 -6.14
C ASP A 228 -17.29 2.46 -6.18
N ILE A 229 -16.66 2.56 -7.35
CA ILE A 229 -15.31 2.06 -7.63
C ILE A 229 -14.38 3.26 -7.86
N TYR A 230 -13.47 3.50 -6.91
CA TYR A 230 -12.44 4.52 -7.02
C TYR A 230 -11.13 3.92 -7.50
N GLY A 231 -10.49 4.61 -8.40
CA GLY A 231 -9.21 4.22 -8.96
C GLY A 231 -9.20 4.20 -10.47
N ASP A 232 -8.08 3.76 -11.02
CA ASP A 232 -7.81 3.66 -12.44
C ASP A 232 -6.80 2.52 -12.68
N GLY A 233 -6.70 2.04 -13.89
CA GLY A 233 -5.75 0.98 -14.21
C GLY A 233 -6.00 0.33 -15.56
N PRO A 234 -5.15 -0.65 -15.93
CA PRO A 234 -5.22 -1.29 -17.24
C PRO A 234 -6.53 -2.02 -17.53
N ASP A 235 -7.27 -2.42 -16.50
CA ASP A 235 -8.52 -3.20 -16.66
C ASP A 235 -9.76 -2.31 -16.80
N MET A 236 -9.63 -0.96 -16.78
CA MET A 236 -10.77 -0.03 -16.77
C MET A 236 -11.75 -0.31 -17.91
N ASP A 237 -11.27 -0.34 -19.14
CA ASP A 237 -12.15 -0.50 -20.32
C ASP A 237 -12.90 -1.83 -20.28
N MET A 238 -12.19 -2.93 -19.97
CA MET A 238 -12.77 -4.26 -19.82
C MET A 238 -13.83 -4.30 -18.71
N LEU A 239 -13.58 -3.65 -17.58
CA LEU A 239 -14.55 -3.60 -16.47
C LEU A 239 -15.79 -2.78 -16.82
N GLN A 240 -15.65 -1.69 -17.56
CA GLN A 240 -16.77 -0.90 -18.08
C GLN A 240 -17.62 -1.70 -19.05
N ASP A 241 -17.01 -2.46 -19.97
CA ASP A 241 -17.71 -3.38 -20.86
C ASP A 241 -18.52 -4.42 -20.08
N VAL A 242 -17.96 -4.98 -19.01
CA VAL A 242 -18.66 -5.95 -18.16
C VAL A 242 -19.87 -5.31 -17.46
N VAL A 243 -19.76 -4.07 -17.01
CA VAL A 243 -20.90 -3.32 -16.41
C VAL A 243 -22.02 -3.17 -17.42
N GLN A 244 -21.73 -2.74 -18.65
CA GLN A 244 -22.72 -2.60 -19.72
C GLN A 244 -23.37 -3.93 -20.12
N LEU A 245 -22.53 -4.97 -20.33
CA LEU A 245 -23.04 -6.30 -20.75
C LEU A 245 -23.96 -6.97 -19.72
N ASN A 246 -23.90 -6.56 -18.46
CA ASN A 246 -24.72 -7.09 -17.37
C ASN A 246 -25.78 -6.11 -16.85
N ASP A 247 -26.02 -4.99 -17.57
CA ASP A 247 -26.98 -3.95 -17.18
C ASP A 247 -26.77 -3.45 -15.74
N LEU A 248 -25.51 -3.16 -15.33
CA LEU A 248 -25.17 -2.78 -13.96
C LEU A 248 -25.00 -1.26 -13.76
N GLU A 249 -25.23 -0.43 -14.79
CA GLU A 249 -24.94 1.01 -14.76
C GLU A 249 -25.78 1.77 -13.72
N ASP A 250 -26.91 1.21 -13.31
CA ASP A 250 -27.80 1.75 -12.28
C ASP A 250 -27.28 1.51 -10.85
N ILE A 251 -26.35 0.55 -10.66
CA ILE A 251 -25.86 0.16 -9.32
C ILE A 251 -24.34 0.13 -9.19
N VAL A 252 -23.57 0.26 -10.28
CA VAL A 252 -22.10 0.26 -10.26
C VAL A 252 -21.57 1.52 -10.93
N HIS A 253 -20.76 2.30 -10.24
CA HIS A 253 -20.26 3.59 -10.73
C HIS A 253 -18.73 3.68 -10.60
N PHE A 254 -18.06 3.92 -11.71
CA PHE A 254 -16.63 4.24 -11.73
C PHE A 254 -16.43 5.72 -11.42
N LYS A 255 -15.73 6.03 -10.32
CA LYS A 255 -15.44 7.40 -9.85
C LYS A 255 -14.09 7.92 -10.33
N GLY A 256 -13.29 7.06 -11.00
CA GLY A 256 -11.92 7.39 -11.39
C GLY A 256 -10.99 7.55 -10.18
N TYR A 257 -9.76 7.98 -10.46
CA TYR A 257 -8.80 8.27 -9.39
C TYR A 257 -9.18 9.56 -8.64
N GLN A 258 -9.21 9.48 -7.32
CA GLN A 258 -9.37 10.63 -6.43
C GLN A 258 -8.35 10.54 -5.29
N SER A 259 -7.72 11.68 -4.97
CA SER A 259 -6.74 11.78 -3.89
C SER A 259 -7.40 11.73 -2.50
N GLN A 260 -8.68 12.03 -2.40
CA GLN A 260 -9.48 11.93 -1.19
C GLN A 260 -10.79 11.23 -1.51
N VAL A 261 -11.08 10.17 -0.77
CA VAL A 261 -12.30 9.38 -0.92
C VAL A 261 -13.24 9.70 0.25
N PRO A 262 -14.50 10.04 0.00
CA PRO A 262 -15.45 10.38 1.06
C PRO A 262 -15.99 9.12 1.76
N TYR A 263 -15.15 8.42 2.51
CA TYR A 263 -15.50 7.15 3.17
C TYR A 263 -16.75 7.24 4.05
N GLN A 264 -17.05 8.42 4.60
CA GLN A 264 -18.27 8.66 5.39
C GLN A 264 -19.58 8.47 4.61
N ALA A 265 -19.53 8.51 3.29
CA ALA A 265 -20.72 8.35 2.44
C ALA A 265 -21.11 6.88 2.24
N TYR A 266 -20.29 5.93 2.69
CA TYR A 266 -20.47 4.51 2.40
C TYR A 266 -20.80 3.69 3.65
N ASP A 267 -21.44 2.55 3.45
CA ASP A 267 -21.87 1.65 4.52
C ASP A 267 -20.86 0.57 4.84
N ALA A 268 -20.13 0.11 3.83
CA ALA A 268 -19.05 -0.85 3.97
C ALA A 268 -18.01 -0.68 2.87
N TYR A 269 -16.77 -1.04 3.19
CA TYR A 269 -15.71 -1.22 2.20
C TYR A 269 -15.64 -2.69 1.80
N ILE A 270 -15.59 -2.94 0.48
CA ILE A 270 -15.49 -4.30 -0.06
C ILE A 270 -14.24 -4.47 -0.91
N SER A 271 -13.59 -5.63 -0.81
CA SER A 271 -12.36 -5.94 -1.55
C SER A 271 -12.33 -7.39 -2.03
N THR A 272 -11.90 -7.58 -3.26
CA THR A 272 -11.63 -8.90 -3.85
C THR A 272 -10.18 -9.07 -4.27
N SER A 273 -9.29 -8.23 -3.74
CA SER A 273 -7.85 -8.34 -4.01
C SER A 273 -7.32 -9.75 -3.70
N LEU A 274 -6.49 -10.28 -4.59
CA LEU A 274 -5.86 -11.59 -4.45
C LEU A 274 -4.60 -11.53 -3.57
N SER A 275 -4.06 -10.33 -3.36
CA SER A 275 -2.85 -10.10 -2.56
C SER A 275 -2.80 -8.68 -2.03
N GLU A 276 -2.50 -8.53 -0.74
CA GLU A 276 -2.34 -7.24 -0.08
C GLU A 276 -1.27 -7.31 1.00
N ALA A 277 -0.24 -6.46 0.93
CA ALA A 277 0.72 -6.31 2.02
C ALA A 277 0.18 -5.37 3.11
N PHE A 278 0.07 -4.05 2.84
CA PHE A 278 -0.50 -3.08 3.77
C PHE A 278 -1.93 -2.67 3.42
N ALA A 279 -2.30 -2.61 2.12
CA ALA A 279 -3.61 -2.17 1.64
C ALA A 279 -4.04 -0.79 2.20
N THR A 280 -3.37 0.27 1.78
CA THR A 280 -3.59 1.64 2.29
C THR A 280 -5.07 2.05 2.29
N SER A 281 -5.80 1.81 1.20
CA SER A 281 -7.22 2.17 1.09
C SER A 281 -8.13 1.37 2.03
N LEU A 282 -7.81 0.09 2.27
CA LEU A 282 -8.51 -0.72 3.26
C LEU A 282 -8.26 -0.18 4.69
N TYR A 283 -7.02 0.25 4.96
CA TYR A 283 -6.68 0.89 6.23
C TYR A 283 -7.36 2.26 6.40
N GLU A 284 -7.45 3.07 5.35
CA GLU A 284 -8.20 4.33 5.35
C GLU A 284 -9.69 4.11 5.68
N ALA A 285 -10.31 3.07 5.08
CA ALA A 285 -11.67 2.68 5.39
C ALA A 285 -11.81 2.23 6.86
N LEU A 286 -10.84 1.48 7.39
CA LEU A 286 -10.78 1.05 8.78
C LEU A 286 -10.73 2.25 9.75
N VAL A 287 -9.87 3.25 9.49
CA VAL A 287 -9.76 4.51 10.27
C VAL A 287 -11.07 5.27 10.25
N ASN A 288 -11.77 5.30 9.12
CA ASN A 288 -13.07 5.94 8.98
C ASN A 288 -14.23 5.10 9.57
N GLY A 289 -13.91 3.95 10.16
CA GLY A 289 -14.88 3.11 10.87
C GLY A 289 -15.84 2.38 9.95
N LEU A 290 -15.46 2.07 8.70
CA LEU A 290 -16.29 1.22 7.86
C LEU A 290 -16.18 -0.26 8.30
N PRO A 291 -17.28 -1.01 8.29
CA PRO A 291 -17.25 -2.44 8.18
C PRO A 291 -16.52 -2.89 6.93
N LEU A 292 -15.72 -3.98 7.02
CA LEU A 292 -14.87 -4.44 5.94
C LEU A 292 -15.28 -5.85 5.47
N ILE A 293 -15.45 -6.04 4.17
CA ILE A 293 -15.71 -7.37 3.60
C ILE A 293 -14.64 -7.64 2.56
N GLY A 294 -13.84 -8.68 2.75
CA GLY A 294 -12.73 -8.97 1.86
C GLY A 294 -12.38 -10.44 1.76
N LEU A 295 -11.68 -10.81 0.70
CA LEU A 295 -11.15 -12.16 0.57
C LEU A 295 -10.14 -12.45 1.68
N ASP A 296 -10.09 -13.70 2.14
CA ASP A 296 -9.09 -14.17 3.09
C ASP A 296 -7.73 -14.31 2.38
N VAL A 297 -7.04 -13.19 2.31
CA VAL A 297 -5.67 -13.10 1.79
C VAL A 297 -4.72 -12.65 2.89
N ARG A 298 -3.47 -13.09 2.77
CA ARG A 298 -2.42 -12.79 3.75
C ARG A 298 -2.22 -11.31 3.97
N TYR A 299 -1.77 -11.02 5.14
CA TYR A 299 -1.33 -9.75 5.72
C TYR A 299 -2.47 -8.77 5.94
N ALA A 300 -2.68 -7.78 5.06
CA ALA A 300 -3.59 -6.68 5.34
C ALA A 300 -5.02 -7.12 5.66
N ASN A 301 -5.63 -7.98 4.83
CA ASN A 301 -7.01 -8.40 5.07
C ASN A 301 -7.13 -9.14 6.41
N GLN A 302 -6.23 -10.09 6.70
CA GLN A 302 -6.22 -10.83 7.98
C GLN A 302 -5.87 -9.93 9.18
N ALA A 303 -5.05 -8.88 8.97
CA ALA A 303 -4.72 -7.93 10.02
C ALA A 303 -5.91 -7.01 10.35
N TYR A 304 -6.63 -6.51 9.34
CA TYR A 304 -7.64 -5.46 9.49
C TYR A 304 -9.07 -5.99 9.63
N ILE A 305 -9.36 -7.17 9.09
CA ILE A 305 -10.69 -7.77 9.17
C ILE A 305 -10.70 -8.87 10.23
N LYS A 306 -11.43 -8.64 11.32
CA LYS A 306 -11.71 -9.66 12.33
C LYS A 306 -13.11 -10.21 12.06
N HIS A 307 -13.14 -11.45 11.55
CA HIS A 307 -14.35 -12.10 11.06
C HIS A 307 -15.46 -12.11 12.12
N GLY A 308 -16.60 -11.50 11.79
CA GLY A 308 -17.75 -11.35 12.68
C GLY A 308 -17.65 -10.22 13.72
N GLU A 309 -16.53 -9.45 13.76
CA GLU A 309 -16.35 -8.36 14.73
C GLU A 309 -16.43 -6.98 14.05
N ASN A 310 -15.73 -6.79 12.92
CA ASN A 310 -15.77 -5.56 12.13
C ASN A 310 -16.00 -5.82 10.64
N GLY A 311 -16.24 -7.05 10.25
CA GLY A 311 -16.42 -7.46 8.87
C GLY A 311 -16.32 -8.96 8.69
N TRP A 312 -16.07 -9.39 7.46
CA TRP A 312 -15.94 -10.79 7.12
C TRP A 312 -14.78 -11.06 6.19
N LEU A 313 -13.98 -12.06 6.55
CA LEU A 313 -12.99 -12.69 5.67
C LEU A 313 -13.67 -13.83 4.91
N ILE A 314 -13.60 -13.79 3.60
CA ILE A 314 -14.26 -14.73 2.69
C ILE A 314 -13.20 -15.61 2.03
N PRO A 315 -13.35 -16.94 1.99
CA PRO A 315 -12.46 -17.81 1.23
C PRO A 315 -12.34 -17.36 -0.24
N GLN A 316 -11.14 -17.38 -0.79
CA GLN A 316 -10.85 -16.79 -2.11
C GLN A 316 -11.74 -17.31 -3.27
N ASN A 317 -12.20 -18.54 -3.17
CA ASN A 317 -12.99 -19.20 -4.23
C ASN A 317 -14.49 -19.28 -3.90
N ASP A 318 -15.00 -18.53 -2.91
CA ASP A 318 -16.37 -18.65 -2.45
C ASP A 318 -17.16 -17.35 -2.62
N ALA A 319 -17.53 -17.06 -3.87
CA ALA A 319 -18.43 -15.94 -4.18
C ALA A 319 -19.82 -16.09 -3.51
N ASN A 320 -20.27 -17.29 -3.22
CA ASN A 320 -21.58 -17.50 -2.55
C ASN A 320 -21.50 -17.05 -1.08
N GLN A 321 -20.43 -17.32 -0.37
CA GLN A 321 -20.22 -16.78 0.97
C GLN A 321 -20.12 -15.26 0.94
N TYR A 322 -19.47 -14.66 -0.06
CA TYR A 322 -19.40 -13.21 -0.21
C TYR A 322 -20.82 -12.60 -0.30
N ILE A 323 -21.67 -13.17 -1.16
CA ILE A 323 -23.07 -12.76 -1.31
C ILE A 323 -23.85 -12.98 -0.01
N ALA A 324 -23.72 -14.13 0.63
CA ALA A 324 -24.41 -14.43 1.89
C ALA A 324 -24.09 -13.41 3.00
N HIS A 325 -22.82 -12.96 3.11
CA HIS A 325 -22.45 -11.93 4.08
C HIS A 325 -22.95 -10.54 3.69
N LEU A 326 -23.05 -10.20 2.39
CA LEU A 326 -23.71 -8.97 1.97
C LEU A 326 -25.21 -9.02 2.27
N GLU A 327 -25.88 -10.16 2.02
CA GLU A 327 -27.28 -10.37 2.41
C GLU A 327 -27.47 -10.26 3.93
N GLN A 328 -26.57 -10.82 4.74
CA GLN A 328 -26.55 -10.65 6.18
C GLN A 328 -26.36 -9.18 6.58
N PHE A 329 -25.39 -8.49 5.97
CA PHE A 329 -25.13 -7.07 6.22
C PHE A 329 -26.33 -6.18 5.92
N SER A 330 -27.15 -6.54 4.91
CA SER A 330 -28.37 -5.81 4.56
C SER A 330 -29.46 -5.86 5.64
N GLN A 331 -29.34 -6.77 6.59
CA GLN A 331 -30.26 -6.89 7.74
C GLN A 331 -29.77 -6.13 8.97
N PHE A 332 -28.58 -5.51 8.92
CA PHE A 332 -28.04 -4.77 10.06
C PHE A 332 -28.88 -3.55 10.39
N GLY A 333 -29.26 -3.45 11.65
CA GLY A 333 -29.76 -2.20 12.23
C GLY A 333 -28.60 -1.30 12.66
N GLU A 334 -28.93 -0.16 13.22
CA GLU A 334 -27.97 0.83 13.70
C GLU A 334 -26.98 0.23 14.73
N LYS A 335 -27.47 -0.59 15.64
CA LYS A 335 -26.67 -1.17 16.72
C LYS A 335 -25.57 -2.11 16.21
N GLU A 336 -25.92 -3.01 15.31
CA GLU A 336 -24.96 -3.96 14.71
C GLU A 336 -23.93 -3.21 13.88
N TRP A 337 -24.36 -2.28 13.04
CA TRP A 337 -23.46 -1.48 12.24
C TRP A 337 -22.48 -0.67 13.09
N ARG A 338 -22.99 0.01 14.15
CA ARG A 338 -22.15 0.78 15.07
C ARG A 338 -21.14 -0.10 15.79
N GLY A 339 -21.52 -1.33 16.17
CA GLY A 339 -20.62 -2.31 16.76
C GLY A 339 -19.41 -2.60 15.85
N PHE A 340 -19.66 -2.88 14.58
CA PHE A 340 -18.63 -3.11 13.59
C PHE A 340 -17.77 -1.87 13.33
N SER A 341 -18.41 -0.70 13.27
CA SER A 341 -17.72 0.58 13.06
C SER A 341 -16.76 0.93 14.21
N VAL A 342 -17.20 0.77 15.45
CA VAL A 342 -16.35 0.98 16.64
C VAL A 342 -15.16 0.04 16.62
N ARG A 343 -15.40 -1.24 16.29
CA ARG A 343 -14.33 -2.24 16.24
C ARG A 343 -13.32 -1.94 15.13
N SER A 344 -13.75 -1.43 13.98
CA SER A 344 -12.85 -0.96 12.93
C SER A 344 -11.93 0.14 13.43
N LYS A 345 -12.46 1.16 14.10
CA LYS A 345 -11.67 2.26 14.66
C LYS A 345 -10.68 1.80 15.75
N GLU A 346 -11.08 0.87 16.60
CA GLU A 346 -10.18 0.26 17.60
C GLU A 346 -9.00 -0.44 16.93
N LEU A 347 -9.26 -1.21 15.87
CA LEU A 347 -8.21 -1.89 15.11
C LEU A 347 -7.28 -0.91 14.39
N ALA A 348 -7.82 0.18 13.85
CA ALA A 348 -7.03 1.22 13.19
C ALA A 348 -6.06 1.90 14.16
N ASN A 349 -6.50 2.19 15.38
CA ASN A 349 -5.71 2.89 16.40
C ASN A 349 -4.50 2.08 16.90
N ARG A 350 -4.33 0.82 16.49
CA ARG A 350 -3.10 0.05 16.76
C ARG A 350 -1.88 0.67 16.09
N TYR A 351 -2.07 1.34 14.94
CA TYR A 351 -1.01 2.04 14.23
C TYR A 351 -1.17 3.54 14.46
N HIS A 352 -0.60 4.03 15.55
CA HIS A 352 -0.56 5.44 15.91
C HIS A 352 0.86 5.99 15.72
N LYS A 353 0.97 7.30 15.61
CA LYS A 353 2.21 8.01 15.31
C LYS A 353 3.39 7.60 16.20
N GLU A 354 3.17 7.57 17.50
CA GLU A 354 4.22 7.25 18.48
C GLU A 354 4.79 5.83 18.26
N LEU A 355 3.94 4.87 17.87
CA LEU A 355 4.42 3.52 17.51
C LEU A 355 5.38 3.59 16.33
N LEU A 356 5.03 4.32 15.25
CA LEU A 356 5.87 4.39 14.07
C LEU A 356 7.19 5.11 14.37
N VAL A 357 7.17 6.20 15.15
CA VAL A 357 8.39 6.87 15.62
C VAL A 357 9.30 5.89 16.35
N ASN A 358 8.76 5.14 17.32
CA ASN A 358 9.54 4.16 18.09
C ASN A 358 10.10 3.03 17.20
N LEU A 359 9.36 2.59 16.17
CA LEU A 359 9.82 1.57 15.23
C LEU A 359 10.97 2.08 14.35
N TRP A 360 10.86 3.30 13.83
CA TRP A 360 11.95 3.92 13.06
C TRP A 360 13.18 4.21 13.91
N GLU A 361 13.00 4.67 15.15
CA GLU A 361 14.12 4.79 16.08
C GLU A 361 14.83 3.46 16.35
N LYS A 362 14.09 2.35 16.37
CA LYS A 362 14.70 1.01 16.46
C LYS A 362 15.59 0.73 15.26
N VAL A 363 15.11 0.97 14.03
CA VAL A 363 15.93 0.79 12.82
C VAL A 363 17.23 1.56 12.95
N PHE A 364 17.16 2.86 13.28
CA PHE A 364 18.32 3.73 13.34
C PHE A 364 19.26 3.47 14.54
N LYS A 365 18.76 2.83 15.60
CA LYS A 365 19.58 2.45 16.78
C LYS A 365 20.24 1.09 16.64
N LEU A 366 19.70 0.19 15.82
CA LEU A 366 20.30 -1.12 15.53
C LEU A 366 21.71 -0.97 14.94
N SER A 367 22.00 0.18 14.31
CA SER A 367 23.31 0.54 13.79
C SER A 367 24.38 0.83 14.87
N LYS A 368 23.98 1.11 16.13
CA LYS A 368 24.90 1.51 17.22
C LYS A 368 25.33 0.35 18.14
N ILE A 369 24.85 -0.88 17.89
CA ILE A 369 25.09 -2.07 18.75
C ILE A 369 26.14 -3.00 18.12
N GLY A 370 26.64 -2.67 16.92
CA GLY A 370 27.63 -3.47 16.18
C GLY A 370 29.06 -3.00 16.30
N ASP A 371 29.35 -1.99 17.13
CA ASP A 371 30.70 -1.51 17.46
C ASP A 371 31.27 -2.14 18.75
#